data_d2931bfbe6ffd641b78aa6c9a4cf58d1
#
_entry.id   d2931bfbe6ffd641b78aa6c9a4cf58d1
#
_cell.length_a   1.000
_cell.length_b   1.000
_cell.length_c   1.000
_cell.angle_alpha   90.00
_cell.angle_beta   90.00
_cell.angle_gamma   90.00
#
_symmetry.space_group_name_H-M   'P 1'
#
loop_
_entity.id
_entity.type
_entity.pdbx_description
1 polymer ?
#
loop_
_entity_poly.entity_id
_entity_poly.type
_entity_poly.pdbx_seq_one_letter_code
_entity_poly.pdbx_strand_id
1 'polypeptide(L)'
;MTLISPERAAPLRHADVVLRDGRIAEIGTNLIPGSHARRIDGGGRFLVPGLIDSHVHAGHSAALDDDAIDAHPELWAAYRAQVPRAYLAFGFTSIVDLDLTQSDQAWFGSTPLHPRFYSCGRGIKVAGGYMAFNVPPISSPNFPNLVYEPTEAEHWPKALDPGDYTAERAVSRVADAGAICVKAFVESGFGTFSWPYLHTETLQKIQAAARERKLVFMVHANSVDSWRSALDAHADIIAHGLWVWPGDFGNPMPPPAASNVIAAAARAGTHVQPTMQTVAGERAMIDPSLLNDPRLTMSLPPAVIAYLRSPEGAKARTALLDEYRKASPPSGFEPLLRAAIERTQATFKVMLQDQVPLVFGSDTPGVDSFGNPPGLNGRLELQNWADAGAPLSLILRAATLDNATALGLSHELGSIEVGKRADLLLLRENPLANVSAYDSIETIFLDGEPIAREALRAHN
;
A
#
# COMPACT_ATOMS: atom_id res chain seq x y z
N MET A 1 25.87 16.20 -7.22
CA MET A 1 25.32 14.96 -6.65
C MET A 1 25.32 13.83 -7.68
N THR A 2 24.91 12.60 -7.29
CA THR A 2 24.64 11.51 -8.24
C THR A 2 23.14 11.38 -8.41
N LEU A 3 22.64 11.57 -9.63
CA LEU A 3 21.23 11.38 -9.94
C LEU A 3 20.99 9.92 -10.38
N ILE A 4 20.04 9.25 -9.71
CA ILE A 4 19.62 7.89 -10.02
C ILE A 4 18.12 7.94 -10.34
N SER A 5 17.76 7.50 -11.53
CA SER A 5 16.37 7.50 -11.98
C SER A 5 16.11 6.29 -12.88
N PRO A 6 14.96 5.60 -12.73
CA PRO A 6 14.74 4.28 -13.32
C PRO A 6 14.64 4.26 -14.85
N GLU A 7 14.39 5.39 -15.51
CA GLU A 7 14.41 5.51 -17.00
C GLU A 7 15.83 5.56 -17.57
N ARG A 8 16.84 5.81 -16.71
CA ARG A 8 18.22 5.91 -17.15
C ARG A 8 18.95 4.58 -17.09
N ALA A 9 19.71 4.28 -18.09
CA ALA A 9 20.54 3.06 -18.13
C ALA A 9 21.67 3.08 -17.08
N ALA A 10 22.11 4.29 -16.64
CA ALA A 10 23.14 4.46 -15.61
C ALA A 10 22.93 5.77 -14.84
N PRO A 11 23.40 5.85 -13.58
CA PRO A 11 23.37 7.07 -12.79
C PRO A 11 24.17 8.23 -13.45
N LEU A 12 23.62 9.44 -13.41
CA LEU A 12 24.30 10.65 -13.86
C LEU A 12 25.12 11.23 -12.71
N ARG A 13 26.45 11.16 -12.82
CA ARG A 13 27.37 11.74 -11.81
C ARG A 13 27.52 13.24 -12.02
N HIS A 14 27.84 13.96 -10.95
CA HIS A 14 28.00 15.42 -10.93
C HIS A 14 26.79 16.15 -11.50
N ALA A 15 25.60 15.57 -11.30
CA ALA A 15 24.37 16.16 -11.78
C ALA A 15 24.01 17.44 -11.02
N ASP A 16 23.50 18.41 -11.77
CA ASP A 16 22.75 19.55 -11.30
C ASP A 16 21.31 19.43 -11.79
N VAL A 17 20.35 19.80 -10.95
CA VAL A 17 18.92 19.80 -11.29
C VAL A 17 18.34 21.15 -10.89
N VAL A 18 17.68 21.80 -11.84
CA VAL A 18 16.97 23.07 -11.61
C VAL A 18 15.49 22.76 -11.43
N LEU A 19 14.93 23.20 -10.31
CA LEU A 19 13.52 23.11 -10.00
C LEU A 19 12.87 24.48 -10.17
N ARG A 20 11.69 24.52 -10.80
CA ARG A 20 10.91 25.75 -11.01
C ARG A 20 9.43 25.44 -11.06
N ASP A 21 8.63 26.21 -10.34
CA ASP A 21 7.16 26.09 -10.34
C ASP A 21 6.68 24.65 -10.05
N GLY A 22 7.30 23.99 -9.08
CA GLY A 22 6.97 22.63 -8.67
C GLY A 22 7.44 21.53 -9.62
N ARG A 23 8.19 21.87 -10.67
CA ARG A 23 8.62 20.94 -11.71
C ARG A 23 10.15 20.93 -11.91
N ILE A 24 10.63 19.85 -12.50
CA ILE A 24 12.01 19.72 -12.96
C ILE A 24 12.15 20.53 -14.24
N ALA A 25 12.89 21.64 -14.17
CA ALA A 25 13.06 22.55 -15.28
C ALA A 25 14.26 22.20 -16.16
N GLU A 26 15.37 21.76 -15.56
CA GLU A 26 16.60 21.44 -16.28
C GLU A 26 17.41 20.37 -15.53
N ILE A 27 18.10 19.52 -16.27
CA ILE A 27 19.00 18.49 -15.75
C ILE A 27 20.30 18.58 -16.55
N GLY A 28 21.43 18.68 -15.89
CA GLY A 28 22.73 18.74 -16.55
C GLY A 28 23.90 18.59 -15.60
N THR A 29 25.07 19.01 -16.06
CA THR A 29 26.28 19.11 -15.26
C THR A 29 26.84 20.53 -15.43
N ASN A 30 27.32 21.16 -14.36
CA ASN A 30 27.82 22.52 -14.37
C ASN A 30 26.79 23.56 -14.86
N LEU A 31 25.52 23.39 -14.46
CA LEU A 31 24.47 24.35 -14.78
C LEU A 31 24.76 25.69 -14.08
N ILE A 32 24.51 26.79 -14.79
CA ILE A 32 24.64 28.14 -14.23
C ILE A 32 23.29 28.51 -13.56
N PRO A 33 23.24 28.63 -12.23
CA PRO A 33 22.00 29.00 -11.56
C PRO A 33 21.58 30.43 -11.90
N GLY A 34 20.27 30.66 -11.98
CA GLY A 34 19.74 32.02 -12.08
C GLY A 34 20.15 32.89 -10.86
N SER A 35 20.18 34.20 -11.04
CA SER A 35 20.66 35.16 -10.01
C SER A 35 19.90 35.11 -8.68
N HIS A 36 18.68 34.60 -8.68
CA HIS A 36 17.81 34.49 -7.50
C HIS A 36 17.57 33.01 -7.07
N ALA A 37 18.31 32.06 -7.67
CA ALA A 37 18.10 30.65 -7.35
C ALA A 37 18.67 30.33 -5.95
N ARG A 38 17.85 29.71 -5.09
CA ARG A 38 18.34 29.07 -3.87
C ARG A 38 19.15 27.84 -4.24
N ARG A 39 20.36 27.73 -3.76
CA ARG A 39 21.20 26.54 -3.98
C ARG A 39 21.13 25.61 -2.79
N ILE A 40 20.95 24.32 -3.08
CA ILE A 40 21.07 23.24 -2.12
C ILE A 40 22.26 22.39 -2.55
N ASP A 41 23.24 22.25 -1.66
CA ASP A 41 24.41 21.43 -1.92
C ASP A 41 24.07 19.95 -1.83
N GLY A 42 24.10 19.27 -2.96
CA GLY A 42 23.93 17.83 -3.10
C GLY A 42 25.23 17.03 -3.17
N GLY A 43 26.39 17.66 -2.86
CA GLY A 43 27.72 17.05 -2.97
C GLY A 43 27.84 15.73 -2.19
N GLY A 44 28.29 14.65 -2.87
CA GLY A 44 28.43 13.32 -2.29
C GLY A 44 27.12 12.56 -2.05
N ARG A 45 25.96 13.15 -2.34
CA ARG A 45 24.62 12.58 -2.11
C ARG A 45 24.01 12.00 -3.38
N PHE A 46 22.91 11.29 -3.19
CA PHE A 46 22.15 10.64 -4.26
C PHE A 46 20.74 11.24 -4.34
N LEU A 47 20.38 11.69 -5.53
CA LEU A 47 19.03 12.20 -5.83
C LEU A 47 18.24 11.12 -6.56
N VAL A 48 17.07 10.74 -6.03
CA VAL A 48 16.16 9.77 -6.63
C VAL A 48 14.75 10.35 -6.73
N PRO A 49 13.84 9.78 -7.58
CA PRO A 49 12.44 10.15 -7.56
C PRO A 49 11.83 9.88 -6.19
N GLY A 50 10.82 10.63 -5.81
CA GLY A 50 9.96 10.30 -4.69
C GLY A 50 9.29 8.95 -4.87
N LEU A 51 9.20 8.17 -3.78
CA LEU A 51 8.57 6.85 -3.81
C LEU A 51 7.05 7.00 -3.89
N ILE A 52 6.42 6.01 -4.51
CA ILE A 52 4.96 5.86 -4.62
C ILE A 52 4.58 4.59 -3.85
N ASP A 53 3.71 4.72 -2.84
CA ASP A 53 3.04 3.59 -2.20
C ASP A 53 1.65 3.45 -2.82
N SER A 54 1.48 2.47 -3.68
CA SER A 54 0.24 2.31 -4.45
C SER A 54 -0.83 1.45 -3.75
N HIS A 55 -0.64 1.15 -2.45
CA HIS A 55 -1.61 0.42 -1.65
C HIS A 55 -1.56 0.84 -0.19
N VAL A 56 -2.45 1.73 0.21
CA VAL A 56 -2.62 2.15 1.61
C VAL A 56 -4.10 2.22 1.99
N HIS A 57 -4.35 2.30 3.30
CA HIS A 57 -5.64 2.52 3.94
C HIS A 57 -5.48 3.63 4.97
N ALA A 58 -5.21 4.86 4.51
CA ALA A 58 -4.79 5.98 5.35
C ALA A 58 -5.82 6.40 6.42
N GLY A 59 -7.08 6.08 6.21
CA GLY A 59 -8.16 6.32 7.17
C GLY A 59 -8.19 5.37 8.37
N HIS A 60 -7.50 4.23 8.28
CA HIS A 60 -7.50 3.22 9.33
C HIS A 60 -6.40 3.47 10.37
N SER A 61 -6.56 2.86 11.54
CA SER A 61 -5.54 2.90 12.60
C SER A 61 -4.59 1.71 12.48
N ALA A 62 -3.28 1.97 12.64
CA ALA A 62 -2.26 0.94 12.79
C ALA A 62 -1.81 0.76 14.25
N ALA A 63 -2.55 1.29 15.22
CA ALA A 63 -2.06 1.34 16.61
C ALA A 63 -3.15 1.32 17.66
N LEU A 64 -4.35 1.79 17.33
CA LEU A 64 -5.46 1.99 18.24
C LEU A 64 -6.68 1.27 17.69
N ASP A 65 -7.29 0.39 18.46
CA ASP A 65 -8.59 -0.17 18.17
C ASP A 65 -9.72 0.84 18.49
N ASP A 66 -10.96 0.53 18.15
CA ASP A 66 -12.10 1.42 18.35
C ASP A 66 -12.29 1.78 19.83
N ASP A 67 -12.09 0.82 20.74
CA ASP A 67 -12.20 1.05 22.19
C ASP A 67 -11.14 2.04 22.67
N ALA A 68 -9.89 1.93 22.18
CA ALA A 68 -8.83 2.87 22.49
C ALA A 68 -9.06 4.26 21.87
N ILE A 69 -9.63 4.33 20.67
CA ILE A 69 -9.99 5.59 20.01
C ILE A 69 -11.07 6.32 20.83
N ASP A 70 -12.08 5.60 21.28
CA ASP A 70 -13.17 6.17 22.09
C ASP A 70 -12.69 6.60 23.48
N ALA A 71 -11.80 5.82 24.11
CA ALA A 71 -11.25 6.12 25.42
C ALA A 71 -10.20 7.25 25.40
N HIS A 72 -9.45 7.40 24.31
CA HIS A 72 -8.30 8.30 24.16
C HIS A 72 -8.36 9.10 22.85
N PRO A 73 -9.38 9.96 22.66
CA PRO A 73 -9.55 10.74 21.41
C PRO A 73 -8.35 11.66 21.11
N GLU A 74 -7.57 12.05 22.13
CA GLU A 74 -6.33 12.82 21.97
C GLU A 74 -5.22 12.01 21.30
N LEU A 75 -5.13 10.70 21.59
CA LEU A 75 -4.17 9.80 20.92
C LEU A 75 -4.55 9.61 19.45
N TRP A 76 -5.84 9.46 19.17
CA TRP A 76 -6.35 9.38 17.80
C TRP A 76 -6.06 10.65 17.01
N ALA A 77 -6.31 11.83 17.60
CA ALA A 77 -6.01 13.11 16.98
C ALA A 77 -4.51 13.25 16.67
N ALA A 78 -3.64 12.88 17.61
CA ALA A 78 -2.18 12.89 17.42
C ALA A 78 -1.73 11.90 16.33
N TYR A 79 -2.29 10.68 16.32
CA TYR A 79 -2.03 9.67 15.29
C TYR A 79 -2.38 10.21 13.90
N ARG A 80 -3.61 10.71 13.72
CA ARG A 80 -4.07 11.27 12.44
C ARG A 80 -3.20 12.43 11.96
N ALA A 81 -2.75 13.30 12.84
CA ALA A 81 -1.85 14.40 12.49
C ALA A 81 -0.49 13.91 11.98
N GLN A 82 -0.02 12.74 12.45
CA GLN A 82 1.26 12.19 12.05
C GLN A 82 1.19 11.33 10.78
N VAL A 83 0.08 10.66 10.47
CA VAL A 83 -0.06 9.75 9.33
C VAL A 83 0.49 10.33 8.01
N PRO A 84 0.07 11.53 7.53
CA PRO A 84 0.59 12.08 6.29
C PRO A 84 2.09 12.39 6.34
N ARG A 85 2.56 12.87 7.48
CA ARG A 85 3.97 13.20 7.72
C ARG A 85 4.85 11.94 7.75
N ALA A 86 4.30 10.84 8.27
CA ALA A 86 4.98 9.54 8.33
C ALA A 86 5.30 9.01 6.93
N TYR A 87 4.36 9.04 5.99
CA TYR A 87 4.64 8.63 4.61
C TYR A 87 5.79 9.44 4.01
N LEU A 88 5.76 10.77 4.15
CA LEU A 88 6.85 11.66 3.67
C LEU A 88 8.18 11.33 4.34
N ALA A 89 8.20 11.07 5.66
CA ALA A 89 9.43 10.77 6.41
C ALA A 89 10.15 9.51 5.91
N PHE A 90 9.41 8.57 5.31
CA PHE A 90 9.96 7.39 4.68
C PHE A 90 10.11 7.50 3.16
N GLY A 91 9.92 8.72 2.61
CA GLY A 91 10.18 9.01 1.20
C GLY A 91 9.00 8.75 0.25
N PHE A 92 7.82 8.37 0.76
CA PHE A 92 6.62 8.22 -0.05
C PHE A 92 6.00 9.60 -0.30
N THR A 93 6.33 10.19 -1.45
CA THR A 93 5.81 11.49 -1.88
C THR A 93 4.45 11.38 -2.56
N SER A 94 4.04 10.17 -2.90
CA SER A 94 2.70 9.87 -3.44
C SER A 94 2.18 8.59 -2.81
N ILE A 95 0.88 8.55 -2.51
CA ILE A 95 0.18 7.36 -2.00
C ILE A 95 -1.15 7.17 -2.72
N VAL A 96 -1.61 5.92 -2.79
CA VAL A 96 -2.92 5.55 -3.34
C VAL A 96 -3.70 4.76 -2.30
N ASP A 97 -4.81 5.32 -1.84
CA ASP A 97 -5.71 4.64 -0.91
C ASP A 97 -6.74 3.78 -1.66
N LEU A 98 -6.86 2.52 -1.26
CA LEU A 98 -7.67 1.55 -2.00
C LEU A 98 -9.10 1.34 -1.47
N ASP A 99 -9.42 1.88 -0.29
CA ASP A 99 -10.77 1.82 0.30
C ASP A 99 -11.03 2.98 1.26
N LEU A 100 -11.33 4.13 0.73
CA LEU A 100 -11.36 5.40 1.45
C LEU A 100 -12.78 5.96 1.59
N THR A 101 -13.12 6.45 2.79
CA THR A 101 -14.33 7.25 2.98
C THR A 101 -14.14 8.69 2.47
N GLN A 102 -15.24 9.37 2.12
CA GLN A 102 -15.17 10.80 1.74
C GLN A 102 -14.66 11.68 2.89
N SER A 103 -15.00 11.34 4.14
CA SER A 103 -14.52 12.06 5.32
C SER A 103 -13.00 11.91 5.50
N ASP A 104 -12.45 10.73 5.25
CA ASP A 104 -11.01 10.49 5.36
C ASP A 104 -10.24 11.15 4.22
N GLN A 105 -10.82 11.16 3.01
CA GLN A 105 -10.26 11.91 1.89
C GLN A 105 -10.20 13.42 2.19
N ALA A 106 -11.27 13.97 2.73
CA ALA A 106 -11.32 15.38 3.11
C ALA A 106 -10.33 15.70 4.23
N TRP A 107 -10.25 14.84 5.25
CA TRP A 107 -9.28 15.00 6.33
C TRP A 107 -7.85 14.97 5.81
N PHE A 108 -7.47 13.95 5.03
CA PHE A 108 -6.11 13.81 4.53
C PHE A 108 -5.69 15.02 3.68
N GLY A 109 -6.56 15.43 2.75
CA GLY A 109 -6.33 16.59 1.87
C GLY A 109 -6.29 17.93 2.60
N SER A 110 -6.90 18.03 3.80
CA SER A 110 -6.86 19.26 4.63
C SER A 110 -5.58 19.38 5.47
N THR A 111 -4.77 18.32 5.57
CA THR A 111 -3.51 18.35 6.33
C THR A 111 -2.47 19.20 5.59
N PRO A 112 -1.83 20.19 6.23
CA PRO A 112 -0.97 21.16 5.54
C PRO A 112 0.24 20.52 4.83
N LEU A 113 0.72 19.38 5.34
CA LEU A 113 1.89 18.69 4.80
C LEU A 113 1.58 17.19 4.65
N HIS A 114 1.34 16.78 3.42
CA HIS A 114 0.99 15.42 3.07
C HIS A 114 1.59 15.02 1.71
N PRO A 115 1.79 13.72 1.41
CA PRO A 115 2.12 13.25 0.06
C PRO A 115 0.98 13.56 -0.92
N ARG A 116 1.25 13.50 -2.21
CA ARG A 116 0.18 13.48 -3.22
C ARG A 116 -0.73 12.31 -2.92
N PHE A 117 -2.00 12.62 -2.86
CA PHE A 117 -3.01 11.67 -2.44
C PHE A 117 -3.93 11.29 -3.60
N TYR A 118 -3.91 10.03 -3.96
CA TYR A 118 -4.81 9.42 -4.93
C TYR A 118 -5.66 8.36 -4.25
N SER A 119 -6.77 7.96 -4.85
CA SER A 119 -7.60 6.90 -4.29
C SER A 119 -8.32 6.06 -5.35
N CYS A 120 -8.71 4.85 -4.96
CA CYS A 120 -9.69 4.04 -5.65
C CYS A 120 -11.12 4.28 -5.11
N GLY A 121 -11.32 5.32 -4.30
CA GLY A 121 -12.60 5.58 -3.63
C GLY A 121 -12.98 4.44 -2.68
N ARG A 122 -14.28 4.21 -2.53
CA ARG A 122 -14.77 3.04 -1.74
C ARG A 122 -14.63 1.76 -2.55
N GLY A 123 -13.84 0.83 -2.04
CA GLY A 123 -13.65 -0.47 -2.66
C GLY A 123 -14.96 -1.28 -2.79
N ILE A 124 -15.12 -1.97 -3.93
CA ILE A 124 -16.33 -2.74 -4.25
C ILE A 124 -16.32 -4.07 -3.51
N LYS A 125 -17.41 -4.35 -2.81
CA LYS A 125 -17.58 -5.51 -1.93
C LYS A 125 -18.91 -6.22 -2.18
N VAL A 126 -18.99 -7.48 -1.70
CA VAL A 126 -20.26 -8.20 -1.58
C VAL A 126 -20.76 -8.09 -0.14
N ALA A 127 -22.08 -8.06 0.03
CA ALA A 127 -22.69 -8.01 1.37
C ALA A 127 -22.37 -9.28 2.16
N GLY A 128 -21.97 -9.14 3.43
CA GLY A 128 -21.55 -10.25 4.29
C GLY A 128 -20.13 -10.76 4.00
N GLY A 129 -19.49 -10.26 2.95
CA GLY A 129 -18.13 -10.64 2.55
C GLY A 129 -17.04 -9.89 3.28
N TYR A 130 -15.81 -10.15 2.86
CA TYR A 130 -14.62 -9.51 3.42
C TYR A 130 -14.74 -7.99 3.40
N MET A 131 -14.42 -7.32 4.51
CA MET A 131 -14.57 -5.88 4.74
C MET A 131 -16.01 -5.33 4.60
N ALA A 132 -17.02 -6.22 4.59
CA ALA A 132 -18.45 -5.88 4.58
C ALA A 132 -19.28 -6.91 5.39
N PHE A 133 -18.68 -7.42 6.49
CA PHE A 133 -19.29 -8.44 7.37
C PHE A 133 -20.64 -7.99 7.94
N ASN A 134 -20.72 -6.73 8.32
CA ASN A 134 -21.94 -6.08 8.77
C ASN A 134 -22.23 -4.89 7.86
N VAL A 135 -23.41 -4.87 7.24
CA VAL A 135 -23.84 -3.74 6.41
C VAL A 135 -24.60 -2.76 7.30
N PRO A 136 -24.01 -1.58 7.56
CA PRO A 136 -24.68 -0.56 8.35
C PRO A 136 -25.89 0.03 7.60
N PRO A 137 -26.75 0.84 8.24
CA PRO A 137 -27.82 1.57 7.57
C PRO A 137 -27.29 2.39 6.38
N ILE A 138 -28.06 2.50 5.30
CA ILE A 138 -27.65 3.22 4.07
C ILE A 138 -27.28 4.70 4.31
N SER A 139 -27.80 5.30 5.38
CA SER A 139 -27.45 6.66 5.80
C SER A 139 -26.10 6.78 6.50
N SER A 140 -25.45 5.65 6.80
CA SER A 140 -24.14 5.65 7.46
C SER A 140 -23.06 6.17 6.51
N PRO A 141 -22.15 7.04 6.97
CA PRO A 141 -20.97 7.44 6.21
C PRO A 141 -20.04 6.24 5.91
N ASN A 142 -20.16 5.17 6.70
CA ASN A 142 -19.41 3.93 6.53
C ASN A 142 -20.14 2.89 5.68
N PHE A 143 -21.25 3.26 5.00
CA PHE A 143 -21.95 2.33 4.11
C PHE A 143 -21.01 1.87 2.98
N PRO A 144 -20.79 0.54 2.80
CA PRO A 144 -19.84 0.02 1.83
C PRO A 144 -20.33 0.23 0.39
N ASN A 145 -19.39 0.27 -0.56
CA ASN A 145 -19.71 0.25 -1.98
C ASN A 145 -20.04 -1.19 -2.41
N LEU A 146 -21.31 -1.57 -2.22
CA LEU A 146 -21.78 -2.92 -2.53
C LEU A 146 -22.08 -3.08 -4.02
N VAL A 147 -21.85 -4.32 -4.49
CA VAL A 147 -22.43 -4.85 -5.73
C VAL A 147 -23.24 -6.11 -5.40
N TYR A 148 -24.39 -6.27 -6.09
CA TYR A 148 -25.18 -7.49 -5.97
C TYR A 148 -24.52 -8.63 -6.71
N GLU A 149 -24.21 -9.71 -5.98
CA GLU A 149 -23.66 -10.95 -6.52
C GLU A 149 -24.76 -12.01 -6.54
N PRO A 150 -25.26 -12.41 -7.71
CA PRO A 150 -26.41 -13.33 -7.79
C PRO A 150 -26.15 -14.71 -7.16
N THR A 151 -24.90 -15.17 -7.17
CA THR A 151 -24.51 -16.46 -6.57
C THR A 151 -24.45 -16.41 -5.04
N GLU A 152 -24.46 -15.22 -4.45
CA GLU A 152 -24.40 -14.95 -3.01
C GLU A 152 -25.69 -14.23 -2.53
N ALA A 153 -26.81 -14.41 -3.26
CA ALA A 153 -28.06 -13.70 -3.02
C ALA A 153 -28.65 -13.89 -1.61
N GLU A 154 -28.33 -14.99 -0.95
CA GLU A 154 -28.81 -15.29 0.42
C GLU A 154 -28.21 -14.31 1.47
N HIS A 155 -27.05 -13.73 1.20
CA HIS A 155 -26.37 -12.75 2.05
C HIS A 155 -26.82 -11.31 1.78
N TRP A 156 -27.67 -11.10 0.74
CA TRP A 156 -28.08 -9.76 0.34
C TRP A 156 -29.07 -9.14 1.34
N PRO A 157 -28.85 -7.89 1.81
CA PRO A 157 -29.78 -7.23 2.72
C PRO A 157 -31.14 -7.02 2.07
N LYS A 158 -32.21 -7.56 2.69
CA LYS A 158 -33.59 -7.51 2.17
C LYS A 158 -34.13 -6.09 1.95
N ALA A 159 -33.56 -5.11 2.62
CA ALA A 159 -33.94 -3.70 2.51
C ALA A 159 -33.38 -3.00 1.26
N LEU A 160 -32.46 -3.63 0.54
CA LEU A 160 -31.77 -3.05 -0.62
C LEU A 160 -32.30 -3.69 -1.92
N ASP A 161 -32.69 -2.85 -2.89
CA ASP A 161 -33.05 -3.34 -4.22
C ASP A 161 -31.77 -3.73 -5.00
N PRO A 162 -31.58 -5.01 -5.40
CA PRO A 162 -30.43 -5.44 -6.18
C PRO A 162 -30.19 -4.60 -7.45
N GLY A 163 -31.25 -4.06 -8.08
CA GLY A 163 -31.16 -3.23 -9.28
C GLY A 163 -30.41 -1.90 -9.07
N ASP A 164 -30.27 -1.47 -7.82
CA ASP A 164 -29.50 -0.28 -7.47
C ASP A 164 -28.00 -0.54 -7.23
N TYR A 165 -27.60 -1.80 -7.19
CA TYR A 165 -26.26 -2.26 -6.82
C TYR A 165 -25.59 -3.07 -7.91
N THR A 166 -25.68 -2.58 -9.16
CA THR A 166 -24.99 -3.20 -10.30
C THR A 166 -23.50 -2.82 -10.33
N ALA A 167 -22.69 -3.57 -11.08
CA ALA A 167 -21.28 -3.28 -11.29
C ALA A 167 -21.05 -1.85 -11.84
N GLU A 168 -21.86 -1.46 -12.83
CA GLU A 168 -21.76 -0.14 -13.48
C GLU A 168 -22.05 1.00 -12.47
N ARG A 169 -23.07 0.82 -11.62
CA ARG A 169 -23.39 1.81 -10.57
C ARG A 169 -22.30 1.87 -9.49
N ALA A 170 -21.73 0.72 -9.11
CA ALA A 170 -20.63 0.68 -8.16
C ALA A 170 -19.38 1.41 -8.69
N VAL A 171 -19.03 1.18 -9.96
CA VAL A 171 -17.92 1.89 -10.63
C VAL A 171 -18.24 3.37 -10.82
N SER A 172 -19.49 3.74 -11.15
CA SER A 172 -19.87 5.15 -11.27
C SER A 172 -19.67 5.90 -9.97
N ARG A 173 -20.06 5.33 -8.82
CA ARG A 173 -19.82 5.95 -7.51
C ARG A 173 -18.34 6.23 -7.24
N VAL A 174 -17.46 5.31 -7.67
CA VAL A 174 -16.00 5.46 -7.57
C VAL A 174 -15.50 6.58 -8.49
N ALA A 175 -15.91 6.58 -9.74
CA ALA A 175 -15.53 7.59 -10.73
C ALA A 175 -15.99 9.00 -10.34
N ASP A 176 -17.24 9.13 -9.85
CA ASP A 176 -17.84 10.40 -9.46
C ASP A 176 -17.17 10.98 -8.19
N ALA A 177 -16.52 10.13 -7.38
CA ALA A 177 -15.66 10.55 -6.27
C ALA A 177 -14.26 11.02 -6.69
N GLY A 178 -13.94 11.03 -8.01
CA GLY A 178 -12.65 11.48 -8.55
C GLY A 178 -11.51 10.47 -8.38
N ALA A 179 -11.84 9.19 -8.21
CA ALA A 179 -10.85 8.12 -8.08
C ALA A 179 -10.09 7.88 -9.40
N ILE A 180 -8.85 7.37 -9.29
CA ILE A 180 -8.02 6.97 -10.45
C ILE A 180 -8.06 5.46 -10.72
N CYS A 181 -8.64 4.70 -9.82
CA CYS A 181 -8.71 3.24 -9.87
C CYS A 181 -10.01 2.73 -9.24
N VAL A 182 -10.30 1.47 -9.47
CA VAL A 182 -11.39 0.70 -8.83
C VAL A 182 -10.75 -0.47 -8.10
N LYS A 183 -11.02 -0.64 -6.82
CA LYS A 183 -10.63 -1.81 -6.04
C LYS A 183 -11.83 -2.72 -5.84
N ALA A 184 -11.69 -4.01 -6.15
CA ALA A 184 -12.66 -5.06 -5.80
C ALA A 184 -12.01 -6.08 -4.87
N PHE A 185 -12.82 -6.70 -3.98
CA PHE A 185 -12.33 -7.66 -2.99
C PHE A 185 -12.81 -9.07 -3.34
N VAL A 186 -11.85 -10.00 -3.51
CA VAL A 186 -12.09 -11.43 -3.73
C VAL A 186 -11.39 -12.22 -2.64
N GLU A 187 -12.09 -12.39 -1.53
CA GLU A 187 -11.62 -13.17 -0.39
C GLU A 187 -12.73 -14.12 0.07
N SER A 188 -12.51 -15.42 -0.13
CA SER A 188 -13.47 -16.46 0.25
C SER A 188 -13.32 -16.96 1.68
N GLY A 189 -12.30 -16.48 2.39
CA GLY A 189 -12.02 -16.83 3.77
C GLY A 189 -10.63 -17.41 4.00
N PHE A 190 -10.24 -17.44 5.27
CA PHE A 190 -9.01 -18.06 5.75
C PHE A 190 -9.24 -18.70 7.12
N GLY A 191 -8.41 -19.68 7.45
CA GLY A 191 -8.54 -20.42 8.72
C GLY A 191 -9.87 -21.16 8.78
N THR A 192 -10.75 -20.74 9.71
CA THR A 192 -12.11 -21.26 9.88
C THR A 192 -13.19 -20.35 9.27
N PHE A 193 -12.80 -19.18 8.76
CA PHE A 193 -13.72 -18.26 8.13
C PHE A 193 -14.06 -18.69 6.70
N SER A 194 -15.33 -18.51 6.34
CA SER A 194 -15.82 -18.61 4.96
C SER A 194 -16.74 -17.42 4.72
N TRP A 195 -16.51 -16.68 3.66
CA TRP A 195 -17.25 -15.48 3.32
C TRP A 195 -17.80 -15.53 1.90
N PRO A 196 -18.96 -14.90 1.65
CA PRO A 196 -19.38 -14.60 0.29
C PRO A 196 -18.37 -13.71 -0.41
N TYR A 197 -18.17 -13.89 -1.71
CA TYR A 197 -17.17 -13.14 -2.48
C TYR A 197 -17.64 -12.85 -3.90
N LEU A 198 -16.94 -11.95 -4.59
CA LEU A 198 -17.22 -11.58 -5.97
C LEU A 198 -16.76 -12.67 -6.93
N HIS A 199 -17.66 -13.18 -7.75
CA HIS A 199 -17.37 -14.18 -8.77
C HIS A 199 -16.86 -13.55 -10.07
N THR A 200 -16.22 -14.36 -10.92
CA THR A 200 -15.55 -13.91 -12.14
C THR A 200 -16.45 -13.10 -13.07
N GLU A 201 -17.73 -13.50 -13.25
CA GLU A 201 -18.66 -12.78 -14.12
C GLU A 201 -18.96 -11.37 -13.63
N THR A 202 -19.10 -11.18 -12.31
CA THR A 202 -19.29 -9.84 -11.71
C THR A 202 -18.03 -9.01 -11.80
N LEU A 203 -16.85 -9.62 -11.59
CA LEU A 203 -15.56 -8.95 -11.78
C LEU A 203 -15.37 -8.48 -13.21
N GLN A 204 -15.75 -9.27 -14.23
CA GLN A 204 -15.71 -8.90 -15.64
C GLN A 204 -16.61 -7.69 -15.96
N LYS A 205 -17.79 -7.60 -15.35
CA LYS A 205 -18.68 -6.44 -15.46
C LYS A 205 -18.06 -5.19 -14.80
N ILE A 206 -17.45 -5.36 -13.62
CA ILE A 206 -16.73 -4.26 -12.96
C ILE A 206 -15.57 -3.78 -13.84
N GLN A 207 -14.78 -4.70 -14.39
CA GLN A 207 -13.66 -4.37 -15.28
C GLN A 207 -14.12 -3.62 -16.55
N ALA A 208 -15.20 -4.09 -17.20
CA ALA A 208 -15.76 -3.42 -18.37
C ALA A 208 -16.19 -1.98 -18.06
N ALA A 209 -16.90 -1.77 -16.94
CA ALA A 209 -17.31 -0.45 -16.50
C ALA A 209 -16.11 0.44 -16.10
N ALA A 210 -15.08 -0.11 -15.44
CA ALA A 210 -13.86 0.60 -15.10
C ALA A 210 -13.12 1.07 -16.37
N ARG A 211 -13.01 0.21 -17.38
CA ARG A 211 -12.37 0.50 -18.65
C ARG A 211 -13.07 1.64 -19.42
N GLU A 212 -14.40 1.65 -19.44
CA GLU A 212 -15.18 2.75 -20.03
C GLU A 212 -14.89 4.10 -19.37
N ARG A 213 -14.61 4.09 -18.06
CA ARG A 213 -14.26 5.28 -17.28
C ARG A 213 -12.75 5.55 -17.24
N LYS A 214 -11.91 4.73 -17.90
CA LYS A 214 -10.44 4.82 -17.90
C LYS A 214 -9.84 4.70 -16.50
N LEU A 215 -10.44 3.90 -15.63
CA LEU A 215 -9.97 3.61 -14.29
C LEU A 215 -9.16 2.32 -14.31
N VAL A 216 -8.06 2.29 -13.55
CA VAL A 216 -7.26 1.08 -13.32
C VAL A 216 -8.06 0.11 -12.46
N PHE A 217 -8.18 -1.14 -12.89
CA PHE A 217 -8.91 -2.17 -12.14
C PHE A 217 -7.97 -3.00 -11.28
N MET A 218 -8.14 -2.93 -9.97
CA MET A 218 -7.35 -3.63 -8.96
C MET A 218 -8.20 -4.65 -8.21
N VAL A 219 -7.67 -5.86 -8.02
CA VAL A 219 -8.37 -6.95 -7.31
C VAL A 219 -7.57 -7.42 -6.11
N HIS A 220 -8.17 -7.40 -4.92
CA HIS A 220 -7.68 -8.12 -3.75
C HIS A 220 -7.76 -9.62 -4.02
N ALA A 221 -6.65 -10.32 -4.01
CA ALA A 221 -6.57 -11.75 -4.23
C ALA A 221 -5.29 -12.33 -3.62
N ASN A 222 -5.41 -13.36 -2.78
CA ASN A 222 -4.29 -13.99 -2.08
C ASN A 222 -4.28 -15.51 -2.18
N SER A 223 -5.32 -16.11 -2.81
CA SER A 223 -5.46 -17.54 -3.06
C SER A 223 -5.29 -17.87 -4.55
N VAL A 224 -5.00 -19.15 -4.85
CA VAL A 224 -4.90 -19.64 -6.24
C VAL A 224 -6.19 -19.34 -7.02
N ASP A 225 -7.34 -19.53 -6.39
CA ASP A 225 -8.65 -19.36 -7.06
C ASP A 225 -8.99 -17.88 -7.24
N SER A 226 -8.71 -17.02 -6.24
CA SER A 226 -8.94 -15.58 -6.38
C SER A 226 -7.99 -14.94 -7.39
N TRP A 227 -6.73 -15.41 -7.49
CA TRP A 227 -5.81 -14.99 -8.55
C TRP A 227 -6.31 -15.39 -9.94
N ARG A 228 -6.85 -16.63 -10.08
CA ARG A 228 -7.44 -17.08 -11.34
C ARG A 228 -8.63 -16.20 -11.72
N SER A 229 -9.54 -15.92 -10.79
CA SER A 229 -10.69 -15.05 -11.02
C SER A 229 -10.26 -13.62 -11.43
N ALA A 230 -9.22 -13.06 -10.79
CA ALA A 230 -8.68 -11.75 -11.16
C ALA A 230 -8.09 -11.74 -12.58
N LEU A 231 -7.33 -12.78 -12.96
CA LEU A 231 -6.78 -12.92 -14.32
C LEU A 231 -7.86 -13.11 -15.36
N ASP A 232 -8.85 -13.98 -15.11
CA ASP A 232 -9.97 -14.22 -16.01
C ASP A 232 -10.87 -12.98 -16.18
N ALA A 233 -10.86 -12.08 -15.18
CA ALA A 233 -11.51 -10.77 -15.25
C ALA A 233 -10.61 -9.68 -15.84
N HIS A 234 -9.40 -10.01 -16.30
CA HIS A 234 -8.44 -9.06 -16.84
C HIS A 234 -8.12 -7.89 -15.90
N ALA A 235 -7.87 -8.18 -14.63
CA ALA A 235 -7.41 -7.18 -13.67
C ALA A 235 -6.07 -6.56 -14.16
N ASP A 236 -5.95 -5.24 -14.05
CA ASP A 236 -4.70 -4.52 -14.36
C ASP A 236 -3.66 -4.78 -13.27
N ILE A 237 -4.11 -4.84 -11.99
CA ILE A 237 -3.26 -5.07 -10.83
C ILE A 237 -3.92 -6.09 -9.90
N ILE A 238 -3.18 -7.14 -9.52
CA ILE A 238 -3.53 -8.02 -8.41
C ILE A 238 -2.88 -7.46 -7.15
N ALA A 239 -3.71 -7.09 -6.19
CA ALA A 239 -3.28 -6.69 -4.88
C ALA A 239 -3.13 -7.93 -3.99
N HIS A 240 -1.97 -8.02 -3.39
CA HIS A 240 -1.38 -9.07 -2.58
C HIS A 240 -0.67 -10.17 -3.38
N GLY A 241 0.36 -10.70 -2.72
CA GLY A 241 1.03 -11.92 -3.14
C GLY A 241 0.13 -13.14 -2.98
N LEU A 242 0.59 -14.27 -3.43
CA LEU A 242 -0.10 -15.54 -3.35
C LEU A 242 0.43 -16.34 -2.16
N TRP A 243 -0.40 -16.61 -1.15
CA TRP A 243 0.00 -17.43 0.00
C TRP A 243 -1.07 -18.42 0.46
N VAL A 244 -2.27 -18.41 -0.13
CA VAL A 244 -3.35 -19.32 0.23
C VAL A 244 -3.52 -20.40 -0.83
N TRP A 245 -3.26 -21.65 -0.44
CA TRP A 245 -3.53 -22.84 -1.24
C TRP A 245 -3.79 -24.05 -0.34
N PRO A 246 -4.56 -25.07 -0.80
CA PRO A 246 -4.78 -26.31 -0.05
C PRO A 246 -3.49 -27.06 0.25
N GLY A 247 -3.47 -27.80 1.36
CA GLY A 247 -2.39 -28.73 1.72
C GLY A 247 -1.70 -28.36 3.02
N ASP A 248 -0.54 -29.00 3.25
CA ASP A 248 0.24 -28.83 4.47
C ASP A 248 0.80 -27.41 4.58
N PHE A 249 0.40 -26.68 5.62
CA PHE A 249 0.95 -25.36 5.93
C PHE A 249 2.46 -25.41 6.27
N GLY A 250 2.97 -26.54 6.73
CA GLY A 250 4.42 -26.72 6.99
C GLY A 250 5.29 -26.72 5.74
N ASN A 251 4.70 -26.82 4.54
CA ASN A 251 5.43 -26.71 3.28
C ASN A 251 5.21 -25.34 2.63
N PRO A 252 6.22 -24.46 2.60
CA PRO A 252 6.12 -23.16 1.98
C PRO A 252 6.24 -23.19 0.45
N MET A 253 6.67 -24.33 -0.14
CA MET A 253 6.87 -24.41 -1.60
C MET A 253 5.55 -24.32 -2.35
N PRO A 254 5.44 -23.42 -3.34
CA PRO A 254 4.22 -23.27 -4.13
C PRO A 254 3.94 -24.59 -4.90
N PRO A 255 2.70 -25.11 -4.81
CA PRO A 255 2.29 -26.25 -5.62
C PRO A 255 2.19 -25.85 -7.11
N PRO A 256 2.13 -26.83 -8.03
CA PRO A 256 2.00 -26.53 -9.47
C PRO A 256 0.86 -25.57 -9.81
N ALA A 257 -0.25 -25.66 -9.09
CA ALA A 257 -1.40 -24.74 -9.30
C ALA A 257 -1.02 -23.27 -8.99
N ALA A 258 -0.28 -23.02 -7.91
CA ALA A 258 0.19 -21.69 -7.56
C ALA A 258 1.24 -21.18 -8.56
N SER A 259 2.22 -22.01 -8.93
CA SER A 259 3.22 -21.63 -9.93
C SER A 259 2.59 -21.35 -11.30
N ASN A 260 1.60 -22.15 -11.72
CA ASN A 260 0.90 -21.95 -12.98
C ASN A 260 0.14 -20.63 -13.05
N VAL A 261 -0.53 -20.22 -11.97
CA VAL A 261 -1.27 -18.96 -11.94
C VAL A 261 -0.33 -17.75 -11.88
N ILE A 262 0.83 -17.86 -11.21
CA ILE A 262 1.89 -16.84 -11.25
C ILE A 262 2.43 -16.69 -12.68
N ALA A 263 2.76 -17.80 -13.35
CA ALA A 263 3.18 -17.79 -14.74
C ALA A 263 2.09 -17.22 -15.69
N ALA A 264 0.81 -17.43 -15.37
CA ALA A 264 -0.29 -16.83 -16.13
C ALA A 264 -0.33 -15.31 -15.95
N ALA A 265 -0.09 -14.78 -14.75
CA ALA A 265 0.01 -13.34 -14.51
C ALA A 265 1.16 -12.71 -15.32
N ALA A 266 2.32 -13.37 -15.35
CA ALA A 266 3.46 -12.93 -16.18
C ALA A 266 3.11 -12.85 -17.67
N ARG A 267 2.46 -13.90 -18.21
CA ARG A 267 2.05 -13.93 -19.62
C ARG A 267 0.98 -12.90 -19.96
N ALA A 268 0.06 -12.62 -19.02
CA ALA A 268 -0.98 -11.62 -19.20
C ALA A 268 -0.46 -10.18 -19.09
N GLY A 269 0.74 -9.98 -18.53
CA GLY A 269 1.27 -8.67 -18.20
C GLY A 269 0.54 -7.99 -17.04
N THR A 270 -0.20 -8.76 -16.23
CA THR A 270 -0.90 -8.27 -15.06
C THR A 270 0.12 -7.91 -13.98
N HIS A 271 0.03 -6.69 -13.46
CA HIS A 271 0.90 -6.25 -12.37
C HIS A 271 0.51 -6.90 -11.04
N VAL A 272 1.49 -7.10 -10.16
CA VAL A 272 1.26 -7.64 -8.81
C VAL A 272 1.87 -6.73 -7.77
N GLN A 273 1.11 -6.45 -6.69
CA GLN A 273 1.58 -5.81 -5.46
C GLN A 273 1.78 -6.90 -4.40
N PRO A 274 2.98 -7.35 -4.06
CA PRO A 274 3.20 -8.48 -3.15
C PRO A 274 2.74 -8.25 -1.71
N THR A 275 2.87 -7.03 -1.19
CA THR A 275 2.46 -6.62 0.18
C THR A 275 2.88 -7.61 1.27
N MET A 276 4.11 -8.12 1.21
CA MET A 276 4.61 -9.14 2.14
C MET A 276 4.65 -8.66 3.59
N GLN A 277 4.89 -7.34 3.78
CA GLN A 277 5.00 -6.76 5.12
C GLN A 277 3.67 -6.74 5.86
N THR A 278 2.53 -6.66 5.15
CA THR A 278 1.21 -6.77 5.79
C THR A 278 1.12 -8.03 6.64
N VAL A 279 1.43 -9.18 6.05
CA VAL A 279 1.44 -10.46 6.76
C VAL A 279 2.59 -10.54 7.78
N ALA A 280 3.78 -10.07 7.43
CA ALA A 280 4.93 -10.11 8.35
C ALA A 280 4.74 -9.21 9.57
N GLY A 281 4.03 -8.08 9.43
CA GLY A 281 3.73 -7.14 10.52
C GLY A 281 2.81 -7.71 11.59
N GLU A 282 1.96 -8.69 11.25
CA GLU A 282 1.11 -9.38 12.25
C GLU A 282 1.92 -10.05 13.37
N ARG A 283 3.22 -10.31 13.14
CA ARG A 283 4.13 -10.78 14.22
C ARG A 283 4.15 -9.85 15.43
N ALA A 284 3.87 -8.56 15.26
CA ALA A 284 3.87 -7.59 16.34
C ALA A 284 2.79 -7.88 17.40
N MET A 285 1.74 -8.64 17.07
CA MET A 285 0.77 -9.14 18.04
C MET A 285 1.40 -10.13 19.02
N ILE A 286 2.36 -10.94 18.55
CA ILE A 286 3.05 -11.99 19.32
C ILE A 286 4.32 -11.43 19.96
N ASP A 287 5.14 -10.73 19.16
CA ASP A 287 6.43 -10.15 19.57
C ASP A 287 6.40 -8.63 19.40
N PRO A 288 6.30 -7.86 20.51
CA PRO A 288 6.24 -6.41 20.46
C PRO A 288 7.60 -5.73 20.23
N SER A 289 8.64 -6.44 19.80
CA SER A 289 10.01 -5.91 19.64
C SER A 289 10.07 -4.71 18.69
N LEU A 290 9.14 -4.58 17.74
CA LEU A 290 9.03 -3.41 16.86
C LEU A 290 8.85 -2.10 17.66
N LEU A 291 8.28 -2.14 18.88
CA LEU A 291 8.19 -0.96 19.75
C LEU A 291 9.56 -0.41 20.15
N ASN A 292 10.63 -1.18 19.97
CA ASN A 292 12.01 -0.74 20.25
C ASN A 292 12.73 -0.21 18.99
N ASP A 293 12.11 -0.26 17.83
CA ASP A 293 12.69 0.28 16.59
C ASP A 293 12.72 1.83 16.67
N PRO A 294 13.91 2.46 16.61
CA PRO A 294 14.01 3.92 16.70
C PRO A 294 13.30 4.65 15.57
N ARG A 295 13.08 3.99 14.42
CA ARG A 295 12.37 4.55 13.27
C ARG A 295 10.88 4.75 13.54
N LEU A 296 10.33 4.03 14.54
CA LEU A 296 8.91 4.14 14.89
C LEU A 296 8.53 5.58 15.31
N THR A 297 9.48 6.35 15.86
CA THR A 297 9.27 7.77 16.20
C THR A 297 9.07 8.71 14.99
N MET A 298 9.34 8.23 13.78
CA MET A 298 9.01 8.94 12.53
C MET A 298 7.60 8.57 12.04
N SER A 299 7.06 7.45 12.49
CA SER A 299 5.77 6.92 12.10
C SER A 299 4.65 7.25 13.10
N LEU A 300 4.91 7.05 14.38
CA LEU A 300 3.91 7.18 15.44
C LEU A 300 4.30 8.27 16.45
N PRO A 301 3.31 9.03 16.99
CA PRO A 301 3.54 9.98 18.06
C PRO A 301 4.09 9.30 19.34
N PRO A 302 4.95 10.01 20.11
CA PRO A 302 5.47 9.47 21.36
C PRO A 302 4.39 9.03 22.35
N ALA A 303 3.26 9.76 22.44
CA ALA A 303 2.13 9.40 23.28
C ALA A 303 1.48 8.08 22.86
N VAL A 304 1.31 7.84 21.56
CA VAL A 304 0.79 6.58 21.01
C VAL A 304 1.78 5.43 21.30
N ILE A 305 3.08 5.64 21.11
CA ILE A 305 4.10 4.63 21.46
C ILE A 305 4.07 4.31 22.97
N ALA A 306 3.89 5.34 23.81
CA ALA A 306 3.76 5.14 25.26
C ALA A 306 2.51 4.33 25.63
N TYR A 307 1.37 4.61 24.98
CA TYR A 307 0.15 3.82 25.14
C TYR A 307 0.39 2.34 24.77
N LEU A 308 0.97 2.08 23.58
CA LEU A 308 1.25 0.71 23.13
C LEU A 308 2.18 -0.08 24.08
N ARG A 309 3.05 0.61 24.82
CA ARG A 309 3.92 0.03 25.85
C ARG A 309 3.24 -0.11 27.22
N SER A 310 2.12 0.56 27.43
CA SER A 310 1.39 0.53 28.70
C SER A 310 0.71 -0.83 28.96
N PRO A 311 0.29 -1.12 30.20
CA PRO A 311 -0.52 -2.30 30.50
C PRO A 311 -1.83 -2.35 29.69
N GLU A 312 -2.44 -1.18 29.42
CA GLU A 312 -3.68 -1.05 28.64
C GLU A 312 -3.45 -1.44 27.18
N GLY A 313 -2.47 -0.86 26.51
CA GLY A 313 -2.12 -1.23 25.13
C GLY A 313 -1.64 -2.68 25.00
N ALA A 314 -0.95 -3.22 26.03
CA ALA A 314 -0.60 -4.64 26.06
C ALA A 314 -1.84 -5.54 26.17
N LYS A 315 -2.86 -5.12 26.93
CA LYS A 315 -4.14 -5.84 27.04
C LYS A 315 -4.91 -5.82 25.71
N ALA A 316 -5.01 -4.66 25.04
CA ALA A 316 -5.65 -4.53 23.73
C ALA A 316 -4.97 -5.45 22.70
N ARG A 317 -3.64 -5.45 22.62
CA ARG A 317 -2.87 -6.36 21.76
C ARG A 317 -3.15 -7.83 22.07
N THR A 318 -3.26 -8.21 23.34
CA THR A 318 -3.56 -9.59 23.75
C THR A 318 -4.97 -9.98 23.32
N ALA A 319 -5.95 -9.07 23.45
CA ALA A 319 -7.33 -9.31 23.02
C ALA A 319 -7.40 -9.55 21.50
N LEU A 320 -6.74 -8.72 20.71
CA LEU A 320 -6.64 -8.90 19.25
C LEU A 320 -6.00 -10.26 18.91
N LEU A 321 -4.88 -10.60 19.53
CA LEU A 321 -4.22 -11.90 19.31
C LEU A 321 -5.14 -13.09 19.66
N ASP A 322 -5.92 -12.97 20.74
CA ASP A 322 -6.86 -14.04 21.15
C ASP A 322 -8.01 -14.19 20.16
N GLU A 323 -8.45 -13.13 19.50
CA GLU A 323 -9.42 -13.21 18.38
C GLU A 323 -8.86 -13.98 17.19
N TYR A 324 -7.64 -13.66 16.77
CA TYR A 324 -6.94 -14.38 15.70
C TYR A 324 -6.72 -15.86 16.05
N ARG A 325 -6.37 -16.16 17.32
CA ARG A 325 -6.22 -17.55 17.80
C ARG A 325 -7.53 -18.32 17.76
N LYS A 326 -8.65 -17.70 18.14
CA LYS A 326 -9.99 -18.33 18.08
C LYS A 326 -10.41 -18.63 16.63
N ALA A 327 -10.04 -17.76 15.71
CA ALA A 327 -10.32 -17.89 14.29
C ALA A 327 -9.38 -18.84 13.55
N SER A 328 -8.32 -19.30 14.21
CA SER A 328 -7.28 -20.12 13.60
C SER A 328 -7.64 -21.60 13.60
N PRO A 329 -7.06 -22.42 12.68
CA PRO A 329 -7.23 -23.86 12.69
C PRO A 329 -6.63 -24.49 13.98
N PRO A 330 -6.91 -25.79 14.25
CA PRO A 330 -6.39 -26.48 15.45
C PRO A 330 -4.86 -26.43 15.62
N SER A 331 -4.10 -26.18 14.54
CA SER A 331 -2.65 -25.98 14.58
C SER A 331 -2.22 -24.67 15.26
N GLY A 332 -3.14 -23.73 15.45
CA GLY A 332 -2.89 -22.44 16.07
C GLY A 332 -2.54 -21.31 15.09
N PHE A 333 -2.60 -20.07 15.59
CA PHE A 333 -2.32 -18.86 14.81
C PHE A 333 -0.84 -18.72 14.45
N GLU A 334 0.06 -18.96 15.40
CA GLU A 334 1.50 -18.73 15.21
C GLU A 334 2.11 -19.61 14.10
N PRO A 335 1.80 -20.93 14.01
CA PRO A 335 2.21 -21.75 12.87
C PRO A 335 1.59 -21.28 11.54
N LEU A 336 0.31 -20.86 11.56
CA LEU A 336 -0.37 -20.34 10.37
C LEU A 336 0.30 -19.07 9.85
N LEU A 337 0.57 -18.10 10.73
CA LEU A 337 1.24 -16.85 10.39
C LEU A 337 2.65 -17.10 9.84
N ARG A 338 3.42 -17.98 10.49
CA ARG A 338 4.75 -18.35 10.01
C ARG A 338 4.68 -18.92 8.59
N ALA A 339 3.77 -19.85 8.36
CA ALA A 339 3.59 -20.46 7.05
C ALA A 339 3.15 -19.42 6.00
N ALA A 340 2.26 -18.50 6.34
CA ALA A 340 1.84 -17.42 5.43
C ALA A 340 3.04 -16.54 5.03
N ILE A 341 3.89 -16.15 5.98
CA ILE A 341 5.11 -15.35 5.72
C ILE A 341 6.09 -16.13 4.82
N GLU A 342 6.34 -17.39 5.11
CA GLU A 342 7.23 -18.22 4.30
C GLU A 342 6.70 -18.44 2.88
N ARG A 343 5.38 -18.60 2.74
CA ARG A 343 4.69 -18.74 1.45
C ARG A 343 4.74 -17.47 0.63
N THR A 344 4.52 -16.28 1.23
CA THR A 344 4.66 -15.01 0.50
C THR A 344 6.07 -14.82 -0.05
N GLN A 345 7.11 -15.16 0.74
CA GLN A 345 8.50 -15.10 0.29
C GLN A 345 8.80 -16.10 -0.83
N ALA A 346 8.28 -17.34 -0.73
CA ALA A 346 8.50 -18.36 -1.74
C ALA A 346 7.84 -18.00 -3.07
N THR A 347 6.57 -17.53 -3.05
CA THR A 347 5.87 -17.10 -4.27
C THR A 347 6.47 -15.84 -4.87
N PHE A 348 6.94 -14.90 -4.04
CA PHE A 348 7.66 -13.73 -4.54
C PHE A 348 8.92 -14.10 -5.33
N LYS A 349 9.69 -15.09 -4.85
CA LYS A 349 10.85 -15.63 -5.61
C LYS A 349 10.43 -16.23 -6.96
N VAL A 350 9.30 -16.93 -7.02
CA VAL A 350 8.75 -17.44 -8.29
C VAL A 350 8.34 -16.29 -9.20
N MET A 351 7.69 -15.22 -8.64
CA MET A 351 7.35 -14.03 -9.42
C MET A 351 8.58 -13.35 -10.03
N LEU A 352 9.70 -13.26 -9.28
CA LEU A 352 10.97 -12.73 -9.80
C LEU A 352 11.54 -13.63 -10.93
N GLN A 353 11.49 -14.95 -10.77
CA GLN A 353 11.97 -15.91 -11.79
C GLN A 353 11.14 -15.87 -13.06
N ASP A 354 9.82 -15.77 -12.93
CA ASP A 354 8.88 -15.72 -14.05
C ASP A 354 8.74 -14.30 -14.64
N GLN A 355 9.48 -13.32 -14.11
CA GLN A 355 9.47 -11.92 -14.55
C GLN A 355 8.06 -11.29 -14.53
N VAL A 356 7.27 -11.61 -13.50
CA VAL A 356 5.96 -10.97 -13.28
C VAL A 356 6.16 -9.46 -13.15
N PRO A 357 5.37 -8.62 -13.84
CA PRO A 357 5.40 -7.18 -13.63
C PRO A 357 5.06 -6.84 -12.17
N LEU A 358 6.01 -6.29 -11.42
CA LEU A 358 5.82 -5.96 -10.02
C LEU A 358 5.64 -4.46 -9.82
N VAL A 359 4.68 -4.09 -9.00
CA VAL A 359 4.45 -2.72 -8.53
C VAL A 359 4.46 -2.70 -7.00
N PHE A 360 4.91 -1.60 -6.43
CA PHE A 360 5.09 -1.48 -5.00
C PHE A 360 3.82 -1.00 -4.30
N GLY A 361 3.42 -1.70 -3.26
CA GLY A 361 2.36 -1.32 -2.32
C GLY A 361 2.63 -1.95 -0.95
N SER A 362 2.34 -1.22 0.13
CA SER A 362 2.61 -1.68 1.49
C SER A 362 1.41 -2.27 2.21
N ASP A 363 0.20 -1.93 1.77
CA ASP A 363 -1.05 -2.28 2.44
C ASP A 363 -1.09 -1.78 3.89
N THR A 364 -0.80 -0.50 4.06
CA THR A 364 -0.70 0.17 5.37
C THR A 364 -2.00 0.85 5.78
N PRO A 365 -2.54 0.57 6.96
CA PRO A 365 -2.35 -0.62 7.78
C PRO A 365 -3.20 -1.78 7.26
N GLY A 366 -2.65 -2.99 7.30
CA GLY A 366 -3.39 -4.19 6.90
C GLY A 366 -4.33 -4.72 7.99
N VAL A 367 -4.00 -4.46 9.26
CA VAL A 367 -4.79 -4.85 10.44
C VAL A 367 -4.63 -3.80 11.55
N ASP A 368 -5.48 -3.82 12.57
CA ASP A 368 -5.46 -2.92 13.75
C ASP A 368 -4.25 -3.20 14.67
N SER A 369 -3.11 -3.53 14.10
CA SER A 369 -1.87 -3.82 14.80
C SER A 369 -0.79 -2.80 14.47
N PHE A 370 -0.01 -2.39 15.47
CA PHE A 370 1.14 -1.49 15.28
C PHE A 370 2.27 -2.12 14.44
N GLY A 371 2.11 -3.35 13.98
CA GLY A 371 3.07 -4.03 13.11
C GLY A 371 3.18 -3.47 11.70
N ASN A 372 2.16 -2.69 11.29
CA ASN A 372 2.08 -2.07 9.96
C ASN A 372 1.94 -0.53 10.05
N PRO A 373 2.87 0.18 10.73
CA PRO A 373 2.71 1.61 11.01
C PRO A 373 2.95 2.45 9.74
N PRO A 374 2.27 3.61 9.59
CA PRO A 374 2.36 4.44 8.39
C PRO A 374 3.79 4.79 7.99
N GLY A 375 4.11 4.68 6.71
CA GLY A 375 5.41 4.94 6.12
C GLY A 375 6.49 3.90 6.49
N LEU A 376 6.64 3.53 7.77
CA LEU A 376 7.59 2.50 8.19
C LEU A 376 7.23 1.14 7.61
N ASN A 377 5.95 0.80 7.50
CA ASN A 377 5.49 -0.42 6.84
C ASN A 377 6.02 -0.52 5.40
N GLY A 378 5.89 0.55 4.61
CA GLY A 378 6.45 0.60 3.26
C GLY A 378 7.98 0.46 3.25
N ARG A 379 8.69 1.09 4.21
CA ARG A 379 10.15 0.91 4.33
C ARG A 379 10.53 -0.54 4.66
N LEU A 380 9.74 -1.23 5.47
CA LEU A 380 9.94 -2.65 5.79
C LEU A 380 9.59 -3.55 4.59
N GLU A 381 8.59 -3.20 3.79
CA GLU A 381 8.27 -3.89 2.54
C GLU A 381 9.43 -3.82 1.53
N LEU A 382 10.09 -2.64 1.36
CA LEU A 382 11.31 -2.53 0.55
C LEU A 382 12.41 -3.48 1.05
N GLN A 383 12.53 -3.65 2.38
CA GLN A 383 13.49 -4.59 2.98
C GLN A 383 13.13 -6.04 2.67
N ASN A 384 11.85 -6.42 2.82
CA ASN A 384 11.37 -7.76 2.51
C ASN A 384 11.65 -8.16 1.05
N TRP A 385 11.49 -7.22 0.11
CA TRP A 385 11.82 -7.46 -1.30
C TRP A 385 13.32 -7.74 -1.49
N ALA A 386 14.18 -6.93 -0.85
CA ALA A 386 15.62 -7.10 -0.92
C ALA A 386 16.06 -8.43 -0.29
N ASP A 387 15.52 -8.78 0.89
CA ASP A 387 15.81 -10.03 1.59
C ASP A 387 15.34 -11.25 0.80
N ALA A 388 14.27 -11.11 0.03
CA ALA A 388 13.79 -12.16 -0.88
C ALA A 388 14.58 -12.24 -2.20
N GLY A 389 15.56 -11.34 -2.43
CA GLY A 389 16.48 -11.37 -3.55
C GLY A 389 16.10 -10.48 -4.74
N ALA A 390 15.16 -9.53 -4.57
CA ALA A 390 14.87 -8.56 -5.62
C ALA A 390 16.08 -7.65 -5.87
N PRO A 391 16.47 -7.42 -7.14
CA PRO A 391 17.48 -6.42 -7.46
C PRO A 391 17.09 -5.02 -6.96
N LEU A 392 18.02 -4.27 -6.37
CA LEU A 392 17.73 -2.93 -5.85
C LEU A 392 17.23 -1.95 -6.92
N SER A 393 17.65 -2.15 -8.17
CA SER A 393 17.13 -1.39 -9.32
C SER A 393 15.66 -1.71 -9.61
N LEU A 394 15.23 -2.97 -9.44
CA LEU A 394 13.82 -3.36 -9.55
C LEU A 394 12.99 -2.74 -8.42
N ILE A 395 13.50 -2.76 -7.17
CA ILE A 395 12.84 -2.14 -6.02
C ILE A 395 12.59 -0.65 -6.27
N LEU A 396 13.64 0.09 -6.67
CA LEU A 396 13.49 1.52 -7.00
C LEU A 396 12.49 1.73 -8.13
N ARG A 397 12.57 0.92 -9.19
CA ARG A 397 11.72 1.04 -10.36
C ARG A 397 10.25 0.76 -10.02
N ALA A 398 9.97 -0.33 -9.28
CA ALA A 398 8.62 -0.72 -8.85
C ALA A 398 7.98 0.33 -7.94
N ALA A 399 8.76 0.89 -6.99
CA ALA A 399 8.29 1.93 -6.08
C ALA A 399 8.24 3.35 -6.70
N THR A 400 8.53 3.51 -7.99
CA THR A 400 8.54 4.80 -8.68
C THR A 400 7.90 4.70 -10.07
N LEU A 401 8.67 4.43 -11.13
CA LEU A 401 8.23 4.50 -12.52
C LEU A 401 7.18 3.43 -12.87
N ASP A 402 7.34 2.20 -12.40
CA ASP A 402 6.39 1.13 -12.72
C ASP A 402 5.04 1.38 -12.03
N ASN A 403 5.03 1.84 -10.76
CA ASN A 403 3.82 2.33 -10.10
C ASN A 403 3.17 3.48 -10.88
N ALA A 404 3.94 4.49 -11.24
CA ALA A 404 3.42 5.63 -11.99
C ALA A 404 2.84 5.20 -13.34
N THR A 405 3.46 4.22 -14.02
CA THR A 405 3.01 3.69 -15.30
C THR A 405 1.72 2.89 -15.15
N ALA A 406 1.67 1.96 -14.20
CA ALA A 406 0.51 1.12 -13.95
C ALA A 406 -0.73 1.94 -13.54
N LEU A 407 -0.53 3.09 -12.90
CA LEU A 407 -1.58 4.01 -12.45
C LEU A 407 -1.89 5.14 -13.45
N GLY A 408 -1.23 5.19 -14.63
CA GLY A 408 -1.43 6.25 -15.61
C GLY A 408 -0.82 7.61 -15.24
N LEU A 409 0.06 7.66 -14.24
CA LEU A 409 0.68 8.88 -13.69
C LEU A 409 2.10 9.14 -14.21
N SER A 410 2.64 8.30 -15.11
CA SER A 410 4.04 8.37 -15.55
C SER A 410 4.40 9.65 -16.33
N HIS A 411 3.40 10.39 -16.81
CA HIS A 411 3.60 11.69 -17.45
C HIS A 411 4.00 12.79 -16.43
N GLU A 412 3.74 12.59 -15.14
CA GLU A 412 4.06 13.56 -14.09
C GLU A 412 5.01 13.03 -13.01
N LEU A 413 5.02 11.72 -12.74
CA LEU A 413 5.71 11.09 -11.59
C LEU A 413 6.62 9.94 -12.02
N GLY A 414 7.37 9.41 -11.08
CA GLY A 414 8.08 8.13 -11.14
C GLY A 414 9.48 8.18 -11.73
N SER A 415 9.94 9.30 -12.31
CA SER A 415 11.29 9.47 -12.83
C SER A 415 11.75 10.92 -12.75
N ILE A 416 13.07 11.16 -12.89
CA ILE A 416 13.66 12.50 -12.90
C ILE A 416 13.87 12.95 -14.34
N GLU A 417 12.84 13.55 -14.92
CA GLU A 417 12.81 14.06 -16.29
C GLU A 417 12.26 15.48 -16.34
N VAL A 418 12.78 16.29 -17.27
CA VAL A 418 12.33 17.67 -17.47
C VAL A 418 10.82 17.70 -17.74
N GLY A 419 10.11 18.58 -17.04
CA GLY A 419 8.66 18.76 -17.11
C GLY A 419 7.89 17.96 -16.05
N LYS A 420 8.44 16.91 -15.48
CA LYS A 420 7.80 16.14 -14.39
C LYS A 420 7.82 16.90 -13.07
N ARG A 421 7.00 16.46 -12.14
CA ARG A 421 6.92 17.01 -10.78
C ARG A 421 8.25 16.87 -10.07
N ALA A 422 8.59 17.89 -9.31
CA ALA A 422 9.81 17.90 -8.51
C ALA A 422 9.58 17.26 -7.13
N ASP A 423 9.08 16.01 -7.13
CA ASP A 423 8.92 15.17 -5.95
C ASP A 423 10.12 14.22 -5.90
N LEU A 424 11.09 14.54 -5.07
CA LEU A 424 12.42 13.94 -5.10
C LEU A 424 12.93 13.65 -3.69
N LEU A 425 13.88 12.73 -3.58
CA LEU A 425 14.55 12.39 -2.33
C LEU A 425 16.05 12.60 -2.47
N LEU A 426 16.66 13.27 -1.50
CA LEU A 426 18.10 13.41 -1.38
C LEU A 426 18.59 12.52 -0.23
N LEU A 427 19.39 11.49 -0.57
CA LEU A 427 19.91 10.48 0.33
C LEU A 427 21.42 10.64 0.51
N ARG A 428 21.93 10.28 1.70
CA ARG A 428 23.38 10.19 1.94
C ARG A 428 24.00 8.96 1.30
N GLU A 429 23.27 7.85 1.25
CA GLU A 429 23.74 6.56 0.80
C GLU A 429 23.11 6.16 -0.54
N ASN A 430 23.79 5.28 -1.27
CA ASN A 430 23.35 4.82 -2.59
C ASN A 430 22.27 3.74 -2.48
N PRO A 431 21.02 3.98 -2.91
CA PRO A 431 19.95 2.99 -2.83
C PRO A 431 20.13 1.80 -3.80
N LEU A 432 21.04 1.92 -4.77
CA LEU A 432 21.41 0.80 -5.64
C LEU A 432 22.55 -0.07 -5.05
N ALA A 433 23.12 0.33 -3.92
CA ALA A 433 24.11 -0.46 -3.19
C ALA A 433 23.51 -1.18 -1.98
N ASN A 434 22.54 -0.55 -1.30
CA ASN A 434 21.89 -1.09 -0.13
C ASN A 434 20.48 -0.50 0.01
N VAL A 435 19.49 -1.32 0.32
CA VAL A 435 18.11 -0.88 0.59
C VAL A 435 18.01 -0.02 1.87
N SER A 436 18.94 -0.19 2.84
CA SER A 436 19.01 0.69 4.03
C SER A 436 19.34 2.14 3.69
N ALA A 437 19.78 2.45 2.48
CA ALA A 437 19.97 3.81 2.01
C ALA A 437 18.71 4.67 2.16
N TYR A 438 17.52 4.09 2.09
CA TYR A 438 16.26 4.83 2.34
C TYR A 438 16.10 5.30 3.79
N ASP A 439 16.87 4.75 4.74
CA ASP A 439 16.95 5.28 6.11
C ASP A 439 17.84 6.54 6.20
N SER A 440 18.66 6.80 5.16
CA SER A 440 19.57 7.95 5.06
C SER A 440 18.99 9.16 4.32
N ILE A 441 17.69 9.20 4.05
CA ILE A 441 17.02 10.37 3.46
C ILE A 441 17.29 11.59 4.35
N GLU A 442 17.79 12.67 3.77
CA GLU A 442 18.03 13.96 4.46
C GLU A 442 16.95 14.98 4.11
N THR A 443 16.60 15.05 2.83
CA THR A 443 15.64 16.05 2.31
C THR A 443 14.65 15.36 1.40
N ILE A 444 13.40 15.67 1.61
CA ILE A 444 12.29 15.35 0.70
C ILE A 444 11.94 16.63 -0.05
N PHE A 445 11.84 16.57 -1.37
CA PHE A 445 11.29 17.65 -2.16
C PHE A 445 9.85 17.27 -2.52
N LEU A 446 8.92 18.16 -2.22
CA LEU A 446 7.52 18.04 -2.62
C LEU A 446 7.17 19.31 -3.40
N ASP A 447 6.76 19.16 -4.67
CA ASP A 447 6.62 20.30 -5.58
C ASP A 447 7.85 21.24 -5.62
N GLY A 448 9.05 20.65 -5.51
CA GLY A 448 10.30 21.40 -5.51
C GLY A 448 10.67 22.08 -4.20
N GLU A 449 9.77 22.10 -3.22
CA GLU A 449 10.05 22.68 -1.90
C GLU A 449 10.77 21.67 -0.99
N PRO A 450 11.94 22.03 -0.44
CA PRO A 450 12.70 21.11 0.39
C PRO A 450 12.16 21.04 1.81
N ILE A 451 11.96 19.80 2.28
CA ILE A 451 11.54 19.46 3.63
C ILE A 451 12.65 18.63 4.27
N ALA A 452 13.21 19.11 5.36
CA ALA A 452 14.17 18.32 6.14
C ALA A 452 13.44 17.11 6.76
N ARG A 453 13.99 15.90 6.58
CA ARG A 453 13.35 14.67 7.11
C ARG A 453 13.07 14.76 8.60
N GLU A 454 14.00 15.33 9.37
CA GLU A 454 13.84 15.46 10.83
C GLU A 454 12.65 16.36 11.23
N ALA A 455 12.27 17.31 10.39
CA ALA A 455 11.09 18.15 10.62
C ALA A 455 9.77 17.37 10.51
N LEU A 456 9.79 16.13 9.99
CA LEU A 456 8.62 15.24 9.86
C LEU A 456 8.45 14.31 11.07
N ARG A 457 9.43 14.32 12.01
CA ARG A 457 9.34 13.51 13.23
C ARG A 457 8.06 13.83 13.99
N ALA A 458 7.45 12.79 14.54
CA ALA A 458 6.27 12.94 15.38
C ALA A 458 6.59 13.73 16.66
N HIS A 459 5.67 14.60 17.03
CA HIS A 459 5.68 15.36 18.27
C HIS A 459 4.51 14.94 19.15
N ASN A 460 4.57 15.24 20.45
CA ASN A 460 3.44 15.06 21.38
C ASN A 460 2.33 16.07 21.06
#